data_d3d155a4537472d0d6dff6c742717da9
#
_entry.id   d3d155a4537472d0d6dff6c742717da9
#
_cell.length_a   1.000
_cell.length_b   1.000
_cell.length_c   1.000
_cell.angle_alpha   90.00
_cell.angle_beta   90.00
_cell.angle_gamma   90.00
#
_symmetry.space_group_name_H-M   'P 1'
#
loop_
_entity.id
_entity.type
_entity.pdbx_description
1 polymer ?
#
loop_
_entity_poly.entity_id
_entity_poly.type
_entity_poly.pdbx_seq_one_letter_code
_entity_poly.pdbx_strand_id
1 'polypeptide(L)'
;GASSTGGGAGATQNETNAANSGGSGGGANSTYGVAGAGDTPSTTPSQGNNGGAGNTTGDGSPTYVGAGGGGAGAVGAVGVKNSNAGAGGVGTVSTYSGSSVTYAGGGGGASGAGGTPNGAGGAGGGGAGAVAGSAGSAGTVNTGGGAGGSDYNGSATTAGGSGIVIIRYLT
;
A
#
# COMPACT_ATOMS: atom_id res chain seq x y z
N GLY A 1 -3.96 4.00 26.93
CA GLY A 1 -3.33 3.01 26.04
C GLY A 1 -3.27 3.59 24.64
N ALA A 2 -2.26 3.25 23.87
CA ALA A 2 -2.20 3.63 22.46
C ALA A 2 -3.27 2.87 21.67
N SER A 3 -4.02 3.60 20.84
CA SER A 3 -4.97 2.98 19.90
C SER A 3 -4.23 2.71 18.59
N SER A 4 -4.27 1.47 18.13
CA SER A 4 -3.73 1.08 16.83
C SER A 4 -4.85 0.99 15.80
N THR A 5 -4.64 1.55 14.62
CA THR A 5 -5.58 1.46 13.50
C THR A 5 -5.03 0.56 12.39
N GLY A 6 -5.92 -0.08 11.65
CA GLY A 6 -5.54 -0.81 10.45
C GLY A 6 -4.98 0.12 9.36
N GLY A 7 -4.42 -0.45 8.31
CA GLY A 7 -3.97 0.31 7.15
C GLY A 7 -5.15 0.93 6.37
N GLY A 8 -4.92 2.11 5.80
CA GLY A 8 -5.88 2.79 4.94
C GLY A 8 -6.05 2.10 3.59
N ALA A 9 -7.28 2.07 3.05
CA ALA A 9 -7.55 1.58 1.71
C ALA A 9 -7.01 2.55 0.65
N GLY A 10 -6.54 2.02 -0.48
CA GLY A 10 -6.16 2.82 -1.63
C GLY A 10 -7.37 3.51 -2.27
N ALA A 11 -7.14 4.61 -2.98
CA ALA A 11 -8.17 5.31 -3.71
C ALA A 11 -8.65 4.52 -4.93
N THR A 12 -9.96 4.59 -5.20
CA THR A 12 -10.57 4.01 -6.41
C THR A 12 -10.54 5.00 -7.58
N GLN A 13 -10.51 4.52 -8.81
CA GLN A 13 -10.27 5.35 -10.00
C GLN A 13 -11.38 6.34 -10.29
N ASN A 14 -12.62 6.02 -10.03
CA ASN A 14 -13.79 6.83 -10.39
C ASN A 14 -14.31 7.73 -9.27
N GLU A 15 -13.62 7.78 -8.16
CA GLU A 15 -14.05 8.60 -7.03
C GLU A 15 -13.10 9.78 -6.82
N THR A 16 -13.70 10.93 -6.53
CA THR A 16 -12.98 12.15 -6.13
C THR A 16 -12.34 12.03 -4.74
N ASN A 17 -12.41 10.84 -4.15
CA ASN A 17 -11.99 10.60 -2.79
C ASN A 17 -10.48 10.36 -2.72
N ALA A 18 -9.88 10.99 -1.74
CA ALA A 18 -8.54 10.65 -1.31
C ALA A 18 -8.47 9.18 -0.86
N ALA A 19 -7.31 8.58 -0.94
CA ALA A 19 -7.05 7.31 -0.28
C ALA A 19 -7.25 7.45 1.24
N ASN A 20 -7.66 6.37 1.89
CA ASN A 20 -7.96 6.41 3.31
C ASN A 20 -6.69 6.50 4.16
N SER A 21 -6.81 7.29 5.22
CA SER A 21 -5.80 7.35 6.30
C SER A 21 -5.92 6.14 7.22
N GLY A 22 -4.84 5.81 7.91
CA GLY A 22 -4.79 4.69 8.85
C GLY A 22 -3.46 4.58 9.56
N GLY A 23 -3.15 3.46 10.18
CA GLY A 23 -1.81 3.18 10.72
C GLY A 23 -0.73 3.35 9.65
N SER A 24 -0.97 2.83 8.46
CA SER A 24 -0.29 3.23 7.21
C SER A 24 -1.34 3.72 6.22
N GLY A 25 -1.06 4.75 5.46
CA GLY A 25 -2.00 5.36 4.52
C GLY A 25 -2.12 4.58 3.20
N GLY A 26 -3.30 4.61 2.57
CA GLY A 26 -3.54 4.05 1.24
C GLY A 26 -2.85 4.85 0.14
N GLY A 27 -2.48 4.19 -0.95
CA GLY A 27 -1.93 4.85 -2.16
C GLY A 27 -3.01 5.59 -2.95
N ALA A 28 -2.67 6.71 -3.55
CA ALA A 28 -3.56 7.51 -4.37
C ALA A 28 -3.82 6.87 -5.75
N ASN A 29 -4.94 7.24 -6.37
CA ASN A 29 -5.18 6.95 -7.78
C ASN A 29 -4.46 7.97 -8.68
N SER A 30 -4.47 7.71 -10.00
CA SER A 30 -3.82 8.57 -11.00
C SER A 30 -4.57 9.88 -11.26
N THR A 31 -5.85 9.98 -10.89
CA THR A 31 -6.72 11.08 -11.31
C THR A 31 -6.74 12.21 -10.28
N TYR A 32 -6.78 11.89 -8.99
CA TYR A 32 -6.99 12.88 -7.92
C TYR A 32 -5.80 13.06 -6.99
N GLY A 33 -4.81 12.20 -7.07
CA GLY A 33 -3.47 12.42 -6.50
C GLY A 33 -3.32 12.46 -4.99
N VAL A 34 -4.39 12.32 -4.21
CA VAL A 34 -4.33 12.47 -2.75
C VAL A 34 -4.11 11.12 -2.07
N ALA A 35 -2.94 10.99 -1.46
CA ALA A 35 -2.60 9.81 -0.66
C ALA A 35 -3.28 9.82 0.72
N GLY A 36 -3.54 8.66 1.27
CA GLY A 36 -3.93 8.51 2.66
C GLY A 36 -2.78 8.85 3.61
N ALA A 37 -3.08 9.54 4.71
CA ALA A 37 -2.10 9.79 5.76
C ALA A 37 -1.85 8.52 6.57
N GLY A 38 -0.58 8.26 6.89
CA GLY A 38 -0.17 7.28 7.88
C GLY A 38 -0.20 7.86 9.29
N ASP A 39 0.11 7.04 10.28
CA ASP A 39 0.14 7.43 11.70
C ASP A 39 -1.13 8.19 12.15
N THR A 40 -2.27 7.68 11.76
CA THR A 40 -3.57 8.30 12.06
C THR A 40 -4.43 7.34 12.89
N PRO A 41 -4.78 7.67 14.16
CA PRO A 41 -4.29 8.84 14.91
C PRO A 41 -2.79 8.77 15.19
N SER A 42 -2.15 9.92 15.37
CA SER A 42 -0.71 9.96 15.64
C SER A 42 -0.35 9.28 16.96
N THR A 43 0.70 8.47 16.93
CA THR A 43 1.17 7.71 18.09
C THR A 43 2.70 7.82 18.25
N THR A 44 3.17 7.44 19.42
CA THR A 44 4.61 7.32 19.70
C THR A 44 4.89 5.92 20.28
N PRO A 45 5.64 5.06 19.59
CA PRO A 45 6.20 5.28 18.23
C PRO A 45 5.11 5.35 17.14
N SER A 46 5.46 5.91 15.96
CA SER A 46 4.58 5.99 14.80
C SER A 46 4.10 4.61 14.36
N GLN A 47 2.83 4.52 13.93
CA GLN A 47 2.21 3.27 13.43
C GLN A 47 2.61 2.96 11.97
N GLY A 48 2.98 3.97 11.20
CA GLY A 48 3.32 3.80 9.79
C GLY A 48 3.41 5.11 9.02
N ASN A 49 3.51 5.03 7.71
CA ASN A 49 3.77 6.17 6.84
C ASN A 49 2.63 6.39 5.84
N ASN A 50 2.66 7.56 5.19
CA ASN A 50 1.71 7.93 4.15
C ASN A 50 1.78 6.98 2.95
N GLY A 51 0.68 6.84 2.23
CA GLY A 51 0.69 6.29 0.89
C GLY A 51 1.43 7.20 -0.09
N GLY A 52 1.73 6.70 -1.27
CA GLY A 52 2.26 7.47 -2.38
C GLY A 52 1.21 8.39 -2.97
N ALA A 53 1.60 9.60 -3.37
CA ALA A 53 0.74 10.53 -4.09
C ALA A 53 0.48 10.03 -5.53
N GLY A 54 -0.66 10.38 -6.10
CA GLY A 54 -0.95 10.14 -7.51
C GLY A 54 -0.26 11.16 -8.40
N ASN A 55 0.05 10.76 -9.62
CA ASN A 55 0.59 11.70 -10.61
C ASN A 55 -0.57 12.36 -11.38
N THR A 56 -0.90 13.58 -11.00
CA THR A 56 -2.03 14.37 -11.54
C THR A 56 -1.72 15.13 -12.83
N THR A 57 -0.68 14.80 -13.59
CA THR A 57 -0.43 15.47 -14.87
C THR A 57 -1.57 15.14 -15.84
N GLY A 58 -2.55 16.04 -15.88
CA GLY A 58 -3.81 15.92 -16.60
C GLY A 58 -3.69 16.07 -18.13
N ASP A 59 -2.85 15.25 -18.76
CA ASP A 59 -2.61 15.29 -20.21
C ASP A 59 -3.50 14.33 -21.02
N GLY A 60 -4.61 13.85 -20.42
CA GLY A 60 -5.61 13.04 -21.11
C GLY A 60 -5.17 11.66 -21.60
N SER A 61 -3.99 11.20 -21.23
CA SER A 61 -3.47 9.89 -21.63
C SER A 61 -4.15 8.75 -20.86
N PRO A 62 -4.51 7.63 -21.53
CA PRO A 62 -5.25 6.53 -20.92
C PRO A 62 -4.44 5.62 -19.99
N THR A 63 -3.16 5.90 -19.76
CA THR A 63 -2.33 5.06 -18.90
C THR A 63 -2.50 5.45 -17.44
N TYR A 64 -3.44 4.79 -16.80
CA TYR A 64 -3.69 4.98 -15.38
C TYR A 64 -2.73 4.12 -14.56
N VAL A 65 -1.99 4.74 -13.62
CA VAL A 65 -1.11 4.04 -12.69
C VAL A 65 -1.40 4.51 -11.27
N GLY A 66 -1.69 3.57 -10.38
CA GLY A 66 -1.87 3.81 -8.97
C GLY A 66 -0.54 4.00 -8.26
N ALA A 67 -0.56 4.71 -7.14
CA ALA A 67 0.55 4.84 -6.22
C ALA A 67 0.54 3.69 -5.21
N GLY A 68 1.67 3.41 -4.57
CA GLY A 68 1.79 2.39 -3.53
C GLY A 68 1.24 2.85 -2.19
N GLY A 69 0.73 1.94 -1.38
CA GLY A 69 0.39 2.18 0.03
C GLY A 69 1.63 2.38 0.90
N GLY A 70 1.49 3.10 2.01
CA GLY A 70 2.55 3.26 3.00
C GLY A 70 2.86 1.94 3.72
N GLY A 71 4.11 1.74 4.10
CA GLY A 71 4.55 0.69 4.99
C GLY A 71 4.85 1.24 6.39
N ALA A 72 5.14 0.36 7.36
CA ALA A 72 5.54 0.80 8.69
C ALA A 72 6.89 1.52 8.69
N GLY A 73 7.79 1.20 7.76
CA GLY A 73 9.15 1.76 7.67
C GLY A 73 9.33 2.88 6.64
N ALA A 74 8.47 2.96 5.61
CA ALA A 74 8.61 3.96 4.55
C ALA A 74 7.28 4.34 3.90
N VAL A 75 7.27 5.53 3.30
CA VAL A 75 6.19 6.05 2.45
C VAL A 75 6.04 5.17 1.20
N GLY A 76 4.81 5.03 0.69
CA GLY A 76 4.56 4.40 -0.60
C GLY A 76 5.10 5.25 -1.76
N ALA A 77 5.54 4.60 -2.83
CA ALA A 77 6.05 5.29 -4.01
C ALA A 77 4.92 5.90 -4.84
N VAL A 78 5.22 7.01 -5.49
CA VAL A 78 4.34 7.66 -6.47
C VAL A 78 4.20 6.76 -7.71
N GLY A 79 2.99 6.69 -8.28
CA GLY A 79 2.82 6.13 -9.62
C GLY A 79 3.30 7.13 -10.68
N VAL A 80 4.14 6.68 -11.59
CA VAL A 80 4.70 7.50 -12.67
C VAL A 80 4.02 7.12 -13.98
N LYS A 81 3.20 8.04 -14.50
CA LYS A 81 2.44 7.88 -15.74
C LYS A 81 3.35 7.45 -16.89
N ASN A 82 2.88 6.56 -17.76
CA ASN A 82 3.63 5.97 -18.87
C ASN A 82 4.93 5.25 -18.46
N SER A 83 5.12 4.97 -17.18
CA SER A 83 6.30 4.29 -16.66
C SER A 83 5.88 3.15 -15.72
N ASN A 84 5.75 3.39 -14.43
CA ASN A 84 5.50 2.36 -13.45
C ASN A 84 4.41 2.78 -12.45
N ALA A 85 3.57 1.85 -12.02
CA ALA A 85 2.78 2.04 -10.82
C ALA A 85 3.69 2.08 -9.58
N GLY A 86 3.26 2.80 -8.56
CA GLY A 86 4.05 3.02 -7.35
C GLY A 86 4.24 1.73 -6.54
N ALA A 87 5.47 1.46 -6.10
CA ALA A 87 5.73 0.36 -5.18
C ALA A 87 5.20 0.67 -3.77
N GLY A 88 4.80 -0.35 -3.02
CA GLY A 88 4.48 -0.23 -1.60
C GLY A 88 5.68 0.16 -0.75
N GLY A 89 5.45 0.96 0.28
CA GLY A 89 6.46 1.32 1.27
C GLY A 89 6.96 0.08 2.02
N VAL A 90 8.25 0.02 2.31
CA VAL A 90 8.82 -1.08 3.09
C VAL A 90 8.28 -1.08 4.52
N GLY A 91 8.18 -2.24 5.11
CA GLY A 91 7.83 -2.43 6.51
C GLY A 91 8.99 -2.18 7.48
N THR A 92 8.80 -2.53 8.73
CA THR A 92 9.80 -2.39 9.79
C THR A 92 10.34 -3.76 10.18
N VAL A 93 11.66 -3.82 10.40
CA VAL A 93 12.32 -5.03 10.86
C VAL A 93 12.07 -5.25 12.36
N SER A 94 11.78 -6.48 12.74
CA SER A 94 11.66 -6.90 14.13
C SER A 94 12.45 -8.18 14.36
N THR A 95 13.07 -8.28 15.53
CA THR A 95 13.81 -9.49 15.99
C THR A 95 13.07 -10.24 17.11
N TYR A 96 11.86 -9.82 17.45
CA TYR A 96 11.10 -10.45 18.56
C TYR A 96 10.76 -11.92 18.30
N SER A 97 10.69 -12.35 17.04
CA SER A 97 10.48 -13.76 16.67
C SER A 97 11.72 -14.66 16.83
N GLY A 98 12.86 -14.10 17.26
CA GLY A 98 14.15 -14.79 17.36
C GLY A 98 15.02 -14.69 16.10
N SER A 99 14.49 -14.19 15.00
CA SER A 99 15.20 -13.88 13.75
C SER A 99 14.78 -12.52 13.23
N SER A 100 15.59 -11.93 12.34
CA SER A 100 15.29 -10.64 11.71
C SER A 100 14.21 -10.84 10.64
N VAL A 101 13.00 -10.32 10.89
CA VAL A 101 11.86 -10.41 9.96
C VAL A 101 11.29 -9.01 9.73
N THR A 102 10.97 -8.70 8.49
CA THR A 102 10.30 -7.44 8.13
C THR A 102 8.78 -7.63 8.16
N TYR A 103 8.04 -6.71 8.74
CA TYR A 103 6.58 -6.71 8.90
C TYR A 103 5.95 -5.44 8.38
N ALA A 104 4.68 -5.49 8.03
CA ALA A 104 3.84 -4.37 7.67
C ALA A 104 4.35 -3.57 6.45
N GLY A 105 4.70 -4.26 5.36
CA GLY A 105 4.95 -3.62 4.07
C GLY A 105 3.66 -3.16 3.39
N GLY A 106 3.69 -2.03 2.69
CA GLY A 106 2.58 -1.49 1.92
C GLY A 106 2.26 -2.29 0.64
N GLY A 107 1.05 -2.24 0.15
CA GLY A 107 0.69 -2.82 -1.15
C GLY A 107 1.18 -1.98 -2.32
N GLY A 108 1.49 -2.59 -3.46
CA GLY A 108 1.84 -1.92 -4.70
C GLY A 108 0.62 -1.36 -5.42
N GLY A 109 0.78 -0.28 -6.17
CA GLY A 109 -0.24 0.31 -7.01
C GLY A 109 -0.54 -0.53 -8.27
N ALA A 110 -1.77 -0.48 -8.76
CA ALA A 110 -2.15 -1.11 -10.02
C ALA A 110 -1.69 -0.31 -11.23
N SER A 111 -1.46 -0.98 -12.35
CA SER A 111 -1.29 -0.38 -13.67
C SER A 111 -2.48 -0.70 -14.56
N GLY A 112 -3.05 0.33 -15.19
CA GLY A 112 -4.10 0.18 -16.20
C GLY A 112 -3.55 -0.26 -17.57
N ALA A 113 -4.33 -0.04 -18.61
CA ALA A 113 -3.96 -0.38 -19.98
C ALA A 113 -2.65 0.29 -20.42
N GLY A 114 -1.88 -0.36 -21.29
CA GLY A 114 -0.69 0.21 -21.94
C GLY A 114 0.64 -0.46 -21.61
N GLY A 115 0.64 -1.63 -20.95
CA GLY A 115 1.88 -2.39 -20.73
C GLY A 115 2.84 -1.79 -19.69
N THR A 116 2.36 -0.86 -18.89
CA THR A 116 3.12 -0.31 -17.77
C THR A 116 3.25 -1.34 -16.65
N PRO A 117 4.43 -1.52 -16.05
CA PRO A 117 4.62 -2.43 -14.93
C PRO A 117 3.78 -2.04 -13.72
N ASN A 118 3.25 -3.04 -13.05
CA ASN A 118 2.59 -2.87 -11.76
C ASN A 118 3.60 -2.50 -10.66
N GLY A 119 3.08 -1.88 -9.62
CA GLY A 119 3.86 -1.61 -8.41
C GLY A 119 4.14 -2.90 -7.63
N ALA A 120 5.39 -3.11 -7.26
CA ALA A 120 5.75 -4.20 -6.35
C ALA A 120 5.19 -3.95 -4.96
N GLY A 121 4.86 -5.00 -4.23
CA GLY A 121 4.57 -4.90 -2.80
C GLY A 121 5.81 -4.56 -1.99
N GLY A 122 5.65 -3.79 -0.93
CA GLY A 122 6.71 -3.44 0.00
C GLY A 122 7.19 -4.67 0.78
N ALA A 123 8.51 -4.73 1.04
CA ALA A 123 9.08 -5.77 1.90
C ALA A 123 8.36 -5.78 3.26
N GLY A 124 8.11 -6.95 3.79
CA GLY A 124 7.27 -7.13 4.99
C GLY A 124 5.84 -7.55 4.66
N GLY A 125 5.64 -8.21 3.52
CA GLY A 125 4.40 -8.90 3.18
C GLY A 125 3.41 -8.09 2.36
N GLY A 126 3.82 -6.98 1.77
CA GLY A 126 2.98 -6.23 0.85
C GLY A 126 2.68 -7.01 -0.44
N GLY A 127 1.43 -7.01 -0.89
CA GLY A 127 0.99 -7.61 -2.15
C GLY A 127 1.35 -6.73 -3.34
N ALA A 128 1.70 -7.31 -4.48
CA ALA A 128 1.94 -6.57 -5.72
C ALA A 128 0.62 -6.06 -6.32
N GLY A 129 0.65 -4.90 -6.95
CA GLY A 129 -0.49 -4.37 -7.69
C GLY A 129 -0.83 -5.20 -8.92
N ALA A 130 -2.01 -5.00 -9.48
CA ALA A 130 -2.47 -5.62 -10.70
C ALA A 130 -1.84 -5.03 -11.95
N VAL A 131 -1.79 -5.81 -13.02
CA VAL A 131 -1.70 -5.33 -14.40
C VAL A 131 -3.12 -5.28 -14.98
N ALA A 132 -3.28 -4.61 -16.13
CA ALA A 132 -4.57 -4.44 -16.80
C ALA A 132 -5.41 -5.74 -16.83
N GLY A 133 -6.66 -5.64 -16.43
CA GLY A 133 -7.64 -6.72 -16.42
C GLY A 133 -7.47 -7.75 -15.29
N SER A 134 -6.59 -7.51 -14.34
CA SER A 134 -6.27 -8.46 -13.26
C SER A 134 -6.59 -7.89 -11.88
N ALA A 135 -6.64 -8.77 -10.88
CA ALA A 135 -6.59 -8.40 -9.46
C ALA A 135 -5.13 -8.28 -8.99
N GLY A 136 -4.91 -7.43 -8.02
CA GLY A 136 -3.67 -7.39 -7.28
C GLY A 136 -3.43 -8.66 -6.44
N SER A 137 -2.30 -8.76 -5.80
CA SER A 137 -2.00 -9.84 -4.88
C SER A 137 -2.43 -9.49 -3.45
N ALA A 138 -2.89 -10.48 -2.71
CA ALA A 138 -3.15 -10.31 -1.28
C ALA A 138 -1.87 -10.02 -0.51
N GLY A 139 -2.00 -9.34 0.62
CA GLY A 139 -0.91 -9.24 1.59
C GLY A 139 -0.59 -10.61 2.20
N THR A 140 0.67 -10.81 2.55
CA THR A 140 1.15 -12.05 3.16
C THR A 140 0.57 -12.21 4.57
N VAL A 141 0.04 -13.39 4.88
CA VAL A 141 -0.51 -13.71 6.20
C VAL A 141 0.57 -13.58 7.29
N ASN A 142 0.14 -13.21 8.50
CA ASN A 142 1.01 -13.04 9.67
C ASN A 142 2.11 -11.99 9.51
N THR A 143 1.92 -11.03 8.62
CA THR A 143 2.87 -9.92 8.43
C THR A 143 2.23 -8.55 8.62
N GLY A 144 0.90 -8.45 8.54
CA GLY A 144 0.21 -7.17 8.51
C GLY A 144 0.47 -6.36 7.22
N GLY A 145 0.91 -7.02 6.15
CA GLY A 145 1.16 -6.37 4.87
C GLY A 145 -0.11 -5.92 4.16
N GLY A 146 -0.04 -4.80 3.43
CA GLY A 146 -1.14 -4.27 2.64
C GLY A 146 -1.42 -5.11 1.39
N ALA A 147 -2.66 -5.10 0.89
CA ALA A 147 -3.01 -5.68 -0.40
C ALA A 147 -2.51 -4.83 -1.56
N GLY A 148 -2.17 -5.44 -2.67
CA GLY A 148 -1.94 -4.75 -3.94
C GLY A 148 -3.24 -4.20 -4.52
N GLY A 149 -3.15 -3.04 -5.19
CA GLY A 149 -4.27 -2.44 -5.89
C GLY A 149 -4.74 -3.32 -7.06
N SER A 150 -6.07 -3.35 -7.29
CA SER A 150 -6.66 -4.00 -8.45
C SER A 150 -6.87 -3.02 -9.59
N ASP A 151 -6.84 -3.50 -10.83
CA ASP A 151 -7.15 -2.69 -12.00
C ASP A 151 -8.65 -2.38 -12.08
N TYR A 152 -9.01 -1.32 -12.80
CA TYR A 152 -10.37 -0.84 -13.02
C TYR A 152 -11.36 -1.94 -13.51
N ASN A 153 -10.87 -2.82 -14.38
CA ASN A 153 -11.66 -3.95 -14.90
C ASN A 153 -11.51 -5.23 -14.07
N GLY A 154 -10.69 -5.21 -13.02
CA GLY A 154 -10.48 -6.34 -12.12
C GLY A 154 -11.61 -6.45 -11.10
N SER A 155 -12.48 -7.42 -11.27
CA SER A 155 -13.66 -7.63 -10.40
C SER A 155 -13.32 -8.13 -8.98
N ALA A 156 -12.05 -8.38 -8.66
CA ALA A 156 -11.65 -8.95 -7.38
C ALA A 156 -10.94 -7.92 -6.49
N THR A 157 -11.48 -7.72 -5.32
CA THR A 157 -10.77 -7.03 -4.23
C THR A 157 -9.82 -8.01 -3.55
N THR A 158 -8.60 -7.55 -3.26
CA THR A 158 -7.62 -8.33 -2.51
C THR A 158 -7.57 -7.88 -1.06
N ALA A 159 -7.35 -8.83 -0.16
CA ALA A 159 -7.28 -8.55 1.28
C ALA A 159 -5.84 -8.25 1.71
N GLY A 160 -5.68 -7.37 2.68
CA GLY A 160 -4.42 -7.25 3.42
C GLY A 160 -4.08 -8.54 4.16
N GLY A 161 -2.83 -8.78 4.44
CA GLY A 161 -2.36 -9.89 5.25
C GLY A 161 -2.79 -9.73 6.72
N SER A 162 -3.10 -10.84 7.38
CA SER A 162 -3.32 -10.81 8.83
C SER A 162 -2.08 -10.29 9.56
N GLY A 163 -2.29 -9.62 10.68
CA GLY A 163 -1.21 -9.29 11.61
C GLY A 163 -0.76 -10.49 12.44
N ILE A 164 0.25 -10.27 13.25
CA ILE A 164 0.79 -11.26 14.19
C ILE A 164 1.01 -10.60 15.56
N VAL A 165 0.80 -11.35 16.62
CA VAL A 165 1.20 -10.97 17.98
C VAL A 165 2.32 -11.89 18.42
N ILE A 166 3.47 -11.34 18.80
CA ILE A 166 4.64 -12.08 19.26
C ILE A 166 4.89 -11.72 20.72
N ILE A 167 4.86 -12.72 21.58
CA ILE A 167 5.15 -12.55 23.01
C ILE A 167 6.47 -13.26 23.29
N ARG A 168 7.43 -12.54 23.84
CA ARG A 168 8.72 -13.06 24.28
C ARG A 168 8.91 -12.78 25.76
N TYR A 169 9.26 -13.78 26.50
CA TYR A 169 9.57 -13.69 27.93
C TYR A 169 10.92 -14.36 28.22
N LEU A 170 11.58 -13.89 29.27
CA LEU A 170 12.81 -14.50 29.76
C LEU A 170 12.46 -15.80 30.50
N THR A 171 13.21 -16.87 30.23
CA THR A 171 13.16 -18.14 30.93
C THR A 171 14.38 -18.25 31.85
#